data_3807adc858b8e3fc61fb41b060215ea6
#
_entry.id   3807adc858b8e3fc61fb41b060215ea6
#
_cell.length_a   1.000
_cell.length_b   1.000
_cell.length_c   1.000
_cell.angle_alpha   90.00
_cell.angle_beta   90.00
_cell.angle_gamma   90.00
#
_symmetry.space_group_name_H-M   'P 1'
#
loop_
_entity.id
_entity.type
_entity.pdbx_description
1 polymer ?
#
loop_
_entity_poly.entity_id
_entity_poly.type
_entity_poly.pdbx_seq_one_letter_code
_entity_poly.pdbx_strand_id
1 'polypeptide(L)'
;MKLSILRAGGFVFALPACALAASNVVNMSHYDLMRPDFAAMKREGIVGVIHEATYPRLERDAQYAARQQAATRAGLLWGAYHYGNGSDPIRQADHFLSIVSSAWAGAERQSRPDGVLLVLDFEKNGHYPGGTMRADQAVAFIERIRERTGEYPGLYSGEYHLRQVLNSPKVTPAQRAMLTKCWLWIANYHYEPRNTAPWSHWHLWQYCGDGKCDLPRAAYPISVANVRKAERNIFRGSRSALEDFWKERSWPIGGEKRRRESEQKLAADLKASGPAAESAVSEASR
;
A
#
# COMPACT_ATOMS: atom_id res chain seq x y z
N MET A 1 61.88 -42.96 12.00
CA MET A 1 60.87 -42.55 10.96
C MET A 1 59.60 -42.11 11.70
N LYS A 2 59.39 -40.81 11.83
CA LYS A 2 58.17 -40.24 12.46
C LYS A 2 57.28 -39.73 11.34
N LEU A 3 56.09 -40.33 11.21
CA LEU A 3 55.04 -39.90 10.27
C LEU A 3 54.24 -38.75 10.91
N SER A 4 54.32 -37.55 10.34
CA SER A 4 53.47 -36.40 10.71
C SER A 4 52.21 -36.45 9.87
N ILE A 5 51.07 -36.61 10.53
CA ILE A 5 49.73 -36.53 9.92
C ILE A 5 49.32 -35.07 9.89
N LEU A 6 49.28 -34.46 8.70
CA LEU A 6 48.66 -33.16 8.45
C LEU A 6 47.14 -33.32 8.54
N ARG A 7 46.53 -32.70 9.52
CA ARG A 7 45.04 -32.49 9.57
C ARG A 7 44.70 -31.35 8.66
N ALA A 8 44.04 -31.62 7.54
CA ALA A 8 43.40 -30.62 6.72
C ALA A 8 42.13 -30.12 7.44
N GLY A 9 42.16 -28.90 7.98
CA GLY A 9 40.99 -28.21 8.52
C GLY A 9 40.12 -27.73 7.36
N GLY A 10 39.02 -28.41 7.11
CA GLY A 10 38.01 -27.94 6.17
C GLY A 10 37.28 -26.71 6.75
N PHE A 11 37.51 -25.54 6.18
CA PHE A 11 36.67 -24.36 6.39
C PHE A 11 35.33 -24.61 5.71
N VAL A 12 34.31 -24.96 6.48
CA VAL A 12 32.91 -24.91 6.03
C VAL A 12 32.55 -23.44 5.94
N PHE A 13 32.57 -22.86 4.75
CA PHE A 13 31.91 -21.60 4.49
C PHE A 13 30.40 -21.82 4.63
N ALA A 14 29.85 -21.45 5.78
CA ALA A 14 28.44 -21.26 5.92
C ALA A 14 28.04 -20.10 4.98
N LEU A 15 27.48 -20.44 3.83
CA LEU A 15 26.78 -19.45 2.99
C LEU A 15 25.75 -18.77 3.90
N PRO A 16 25.67 -17.43 3.93
CA PRO A 16 24.61 -16.77 4.65
C PRO A 16 23.30 -17.33 4.08
N ALA A 17 22.48 -17.94 4.92
CA ALA A 17 21.12 -18.27 4.58
C ALA A 17 20.50 -16.95 4.11
N CYS A 18 20.31 -16.80 2.82
CA CYS A 18 19.50 -15.73 2.24
C CYS A 18 18.18 -15.88 2.97
N ALA A 19 17.88 -14.99 3.91
CA ALA A 19 16.59 -14.99 4.58
C ALA A 19 15.59 -14.89 3.45
N LEU A 20 14.90 -15.99 3.14
CA LEU A 20 13.84 -16.05 2.16
C LEU A 20 12.96 -14.86 2.46
N ALA A 21 12.81 -13.98 1.48
CA ALA A 21 11.99 -12.79 1.64
C ALA A 21 10.60 -13.26 2.06
N ALA A 22 10.33 -13.20 3.37
CA ALA A 22 9.08 -13.68 3.91
C ALA A 22 7.97 -12.83 3.31
N SER A 23 6.95 -13.47 2.76
CA SER A 23 5.72 -12.80 2.37
C SER A 23 5.15 -12.08 3.58
N ASN A 24 5.14 -10.75 3.51
CA ASN A 24 4.84 -9.92 4.69
C ASN A 24 3.44 -9.31 4.63
N VAL A 25 2.78 -9.34 3.47
CA VAL A 25 1.50 -8.69 3.23
C VAL A 25 0.54 -9.66 2.55
N VAL A 26 -0.71 -9.63 2.97
CA VAL A 26 -1.82 -10.37 2.34
C VAL A 26 -2.83 -9.34 1.82
N ASN A 27 -3.39 -9.57 0.65
CA ASN A 27 -4.55 -8.82 0.23
C ASN A 27 -5.80 -9.71 0.18
N MET A 28 -6.96 -9.10 0.29
CA MET A 28 -8.26 -9.75 0.38
C MET A 28 -9.34 -8.93 -0.32
N SER A 29 -10.42 -9.59 -0.73
CA SER A 29 -11.57 -8.99 -1.39
C SER A 29 -12.89 -9.59 -0.92
N HIS A 30 -13.99 -9.09 -1.47
CA HIS A 30 -15.33 -9.65 -1.25
C HIS A 30 -15.49 -11.09 -1.76
N TYR A 31 -14.60 -11.56 -2.65
CA TYR A 31 -14.55 -12.95 -3.08
C TYR A 31 -14.00 -13.91 -2.03
N ASP A 32 -13.30 -13.37 -1.02
CA ASP A 32 -12.75 -14.16 0.08
C ASP A 32 -13.82 -14.44 1.14
N LEU A 33 -14.60 -15.48 0.92
CA LEU A 33 -15.73 -15.84 1.79
C LEU A 33 -15.33 -16.48 3.13
N MET A 34 -14.03 -16.84 3.29
CA MET A 34 -13.54 -17.43 4.51
C MET A 34 -13.51 -16.43 5.69
N ARG A 35 -13.38 -16.96 6.89
CA ARG A 35 -13.15 -16.19 8.11
C ARG A 35 -11.66 -16.20 8.43
N PRO A 36 -10.90 -15.15 8.08
CA PRO A 36 -9.46 -15.10 8.34
C PRO A 36 -9.18 -15.02 9.84
N ASP A 37 -8.22 -15.80 10.31
CA ASP A 37 -7.64 -15.67 11.67
C ASP A 37 -6.47 -14.68 11.62
N PHE A 38 -6.74 -13.40 11.82
CA PHE A 38 -5.74 -12.35 11.79
C PHE A 38 -4.69 -12.49 12.88
N ALA A 39 -5.04 -13.06 14.06
CA ALA A 39 -4.08 -13.31 15.11
C ALA A 39 -3.09 -14.42 14.70
N ALA A 40 -3.57 -15.49 14.06
CA ALA A 40 -2.70 -16.50 13.48
C ALA A 40 -1.82 -15.94 12.36
N MET A 41 -2.37 -15.12 11.45
CA MET A 41 -1.59 -14.43 10.41
C MET A 41 -0.44 -13.60 11.00
N LYS A 42 -0.71 -12.85 12.08
CA LYS A 42 0.33 -12.09 12.79
C LYS A 42 1.43 -12.99 13.35
N ARG A 43 1.05 -14.13 13.97
CA ARG A 43 2.03 -15.11 14.48
C ARG A 43 2.87 -15.75 13.38
N GLU A 44 2.30 -15.92 12.19
CA GLU A 44 3.01 -16.43 11.00
C GLU A 44 3.87 -15.38 10.31
N GLY A 45 3.95 -14.16 10.85
CA GLY A 45 4.86 -13.11 10.36
C GLY A 45 4.24 -12.13 9.38
N ILE A 46 2.93 -12.20 9.11
CA ILE A 46 2.24 -11.17 8.33
C ILE A 46 2.32 -9.84 9.09
N VAL A 47 2.66 -8.78 8.39
CA VAL A 47 2.80 -7.42 8.93
C VAL A 47 1.55 -6.59 8.64
N GLY A 48 0.99 -6.73 7.46
CA GLY A 48 -0.16 -5.94 7.04
C GLY A 48 -1.12 -6.68 6.11
N VAL A 49 -2.32 -6.14 6.02
CA VAL A 49 -3.38 -6.58 5.12
C VAL A 49 -3.85 -5.39 4.30
N ILE A 50 -3.97 -5.56 2.97
CA ILE A 50 -4.61 -4.60 2.08
C ILE A 50 -5.92 -5.22 1.59
N HIS A 51 -7.04 -4.59 1.93
CA HIS A 51 -8.37 -5.17 1.66
C HIS A 51 -9.16 -4.32 0.68
N GLU A 52 -9.92 -4.96 -0.20
CA GLU A 52 -10.88 -4.26 -1.03
C GLU A 52 -11.87 -3.49 -0.16
N ALA A 53 -11.99 -2.20 -0.39
CA ALA A 53 -12.98 -1.38 0.30
C ALA A 53 -14.17 -1.10 -0.61
N THR A 54 -13.90 -0.88 -1.89
CA THR A 54 -14.91 -0.54 -2.90
C THR A 54 -14.53 -1.10 -4.27
N TYR A 55 -15.56 -1.32 -5.09
CA TYR A 55 -15.44 -1.83 -6.45
C TYR A 55 -16.48 -1.16 -7.38
N PRO A 56 -16.52 -1.45 -8.68
CA PRO A 56 -17.39 -0.78 -9.64
C PRO A 56 -18.86 -0.71 -9.22
N ARG A 57 -19.60 0.25 -9.78
CA ARG A 57 -20.97 0.66 -9.43
C ARG A 57 -21.07 1.43 -8.09
N LEU A 58 -19.96 1.91 -7.55
CA LEU A 58 -19.89 2.53 -6.22
C LEU A 58 -20.39 1.57 -5.12
N GLU A 59 -20.03 0.30 -5.24
CA GLU A 59 -20.33 -0.71 -4.24
C GLU A 59 -19.19 -0.78 -3.20
N ARG A 60 -19.53 -1.20 -2.00
CA ARG A 60 -18.59 -1.44 -0.91
C ARG A 60 -18.47 -2.93 -0.61
N ASP A 61 -17.29 -3.36 -0.22
CA ASP A 61 -17.13 -4.69 0.36
C ASP A 61 -17.81 -4.76 1.73
N ALA A 62 -18.75 -5.66 1.89
CA ALA A 62 -19.50 -5.84 3.13
C ALA A 62 -18.62 -6.29 4.32
N GLN A 63 -17.47 -6.93 4.05
CA GLN A 63 -16.54 -7.44 5.06
C GLN A 63 -15.50 -6.41 5.48
N TYR A 64 -15.29 -5.33 4.70
CA TYR A 64 -14.20 -4.37 4.89
C TYR A 64 -14.10 -3.85 6.32
N ALA A 65 -15.17 -3.27 6.85
CA ALA A 65 -15.16 -2.65 8.18
C ALA A 65 -14.91 -3.66 9.31
N ALA A 66 -15.55 -4.83 9.24
CA ALA A 66 -15.38 -5.88 10.25
C ALA A 66 -13.95 -6.45 10.24
N ARG A 67 -13.40 -6.69 9.05
CA ARG A 67 -12.03 -7.20 8.87
C ARG A 67 -10.99 -6.17 9.24
N GLN A 68 -11.21 -4.87 8.94
CA GLN A 68 -10.34 -3.79 9.43
C GLN A 68 -10.19 -3.84 10.95
N GLN A 69 -11.33 -3.87 11.66
CA GLN A 69 -11.31 -3.89 13.12
C GLN A 69 -10.62 -5.14 13.67
N ALA A 70 -10.90 -6.31 13.11
CA ALA A 70 -10.30 -7.57 13.57
C ALA A 70 -8.78 -7.63 13.30
N ALA A 71 -8.33 -7.18 12.13
CA ALA A 71 -6.91 -7.12 11.77
C ALA A 71 -6.15 -6.12 12.65
N THR A 72 -6.73 -4.94 12.87
CA THR A 72 -6.12 -3.90 13.74
C THR A 72 -6.00 -4.39 15.18
N ARG A 73 -7.03 -5.04 15.73
CA ARG A 73 -6.96 -5.65 17.08
C ARG A 73 -5.87 -6.72 17.16
N ALA A 74 -5.62 -7.45 16.08
CA ALA A 74 -4.53 -8.42 16.02
C ALA A 74 -3.14 -7.77 15.84
N GLY A 75 -3.06 -6.45 15.74
CA GLY A 75 -1.81 -5.70 15.55
C GLY A 75 -1.26 -5.78 14.13
N LEU A 76 -2.10 -6.04 13.13
CA LEU A 76 -1.76 -5.94 11.72
C LEU A 76 -1.95 -4.52 11.21
N LEU A 77 -1.04 -4.07 10.34
CA LEU A 77 -1.20 -2.84 9.60
C LEU A 77 -2.33 -2.99 8.57
N TRP A 78 -3.02 -1.88 8.28
CA TRP A 78 -4.20 -1.92 7.43
C TRP A 78 -4.08 -1.04 6.20
N GLY A 79 -4.50 -1.57 5.05
CA GLY A 79 -4.63 -0.86 3.79
C GLY A 79 -5.99 -1.12 3.15
N ALA A 80 -6.34 -0.26 2.22
CA ALA A 80 -7.58 -0.32 1.46
C ALA A 80 -7.29 -0.18 -0.03
N TYR A 81 -8.00 -0.91 -0.88
CA TYR A 81 -7.95 -0.66 -2.30
C TYR A 81 -9.34 -0.46 -2.91
N HIS A 82 -9.36 0.27 -4.02
CA HIS A 82 -10.50 0.45 -4.89
C HIS A 82 -10.22 -0.24 -6.23
N TYR A 83 -11.09 -1.15 -6.65
CA TYR A 83 -11.05 -1.74 -7.99
C TYR A 83 -11.60 -0.73 -9.00
N GLY A 84 -10.73 -0.17 -9.86
CA GLY A 84 -11.07 0.90 -10.77
C GLY A 84 -11.76 0.41 -12.05
N ASN A 85 -12.72 1.19 -12.54
CA ASN A 85 -13.33 0.98 -13.86
C ASN A 85 -13.40 2.27 -14.70
N GLY A 86 -13.89 2.16 -15.93
CA GLY A 86 -13.99 3.29 -16.87
C GLY A 86 -15.14 4.28 -16.59
N SER A 87 -15.80 4.22 -15.43
CA SER A 87 -16.80 5.23 -15.02
C SER A 87 -16.12 6.50 -14.48
N ASP A 88 -16.91 7.45 -13.94
CA ASP A 88 -16.40 8.71 -13.39
C ASP A 88 -15.35 8.49 -12.29
N PRO A 89 -14.08 8.85 -12.51
CA PRO A 89 -12.99 8.60 -11.57
C PRO A 89 -13.06 9.44 -10.30
N ILE A 90 -13.65 10.64 -10.36
CA ILE A 90 -13.81 11.51 -9.19
C ILE A 90 -14.84 10.92 -8.23
N ARG A 91 -15.97 10.46 -8.77
CA ARG A 91 -16.99 9.78 -7.95
C ARG A 91 -16.46 8.48 -7.34
N GLN A 92 -15.65 7.71 -8.08
CA GLN A 92 -14.98 6.51 -7.55
C GLN A 92 -14.06 6.87 -6.39
N ALA A 93 -13.21 7.89 -6.53
CA ALA A 93 -12.29 8.33 -5.49
C ALA A 93 -13.02 8.83 -4.24
N ASP A 94 -14.03 9.69 -4.41
CA ASP A 94 -14.83 10.23 -3.29
C ASP A 94 -15.59 9.12 -2.55
N HIS A 95 -16.18 8.16 -3.28
CA HIS A 95 -16.84 7.01 -2.69
C HIS A 95 -15.86 6.12 -1.90
N PHE A 96 -14.71 5.80 -2.49
CA PHE A 96 -13.65 5.03 -1.83
C PHE A 96 -13.25 5.68 -0.49
N LEU A 97 -12.91 6.97 -0.50
CA LEU A 97 -12.53 7.69 0.71
C LEU A 97 -13.66 7.74 1.75
N SER A 98 -14.90 7.86 1.31
CA SER A 98 -16.06 7.87 2.20
C SER A 98 -16.25 6.54 2.93
N ILE A 99 -16.07 5.39 2.24
CA ILE A 99 -16.16 4.06 2.85
C ILE A 99 -15.00 3.83 3.83
N VAL A 100 -13.75 4.17 3.44
CA VAL A 100 -12.59 4.05 4.31
C VAL A 100 -12.75 4.91 5.58
N SER A 101 -13.17 6.16 5.43
CA SER A 101 -13.40 7.07 6.56
C SER A 101 -14.52 6.58 7.48
N SER A 102 -15.62 6.10 6.91
CA SER A 102 -16.77 5.61 7.69
C SER A 102 -16.42 4.35 8.49
N ALA A 103 -15.66 3.42 7.89
CA ALA A 103 -15.19 2.23 8.59
C ALA A 103 -14.24 2.58 9.74
N TRP A 104 -13.34 3.54 9.52
CA TRP A 104 -12.43 4.03 10.56
C TRP A 104 -13.19 4.74 11.69
N ALA A 105 -14.14 5.62 11.36
CA ALA A 105 -14.92 6.36 12.35
C ALA A 105 -15.85 5.47 13.17
N GLY A 106 -16.44 4.44 12.55
CA GLY A 106 -17.34 3.49 13.20
C GLY A 106 -16.62 2.44 14.06
N ALA A 107 -15.27 2.34 14.00
CA ALA A 107 -14.51 1.41 14.82
C ALA A 107 -14.29 1.97 16.23
N GLU A 108 -14.19 1.06 17.22
CA GLU A 108 -13.72 1.40 18.56
C GLU A 108 -12.25 1.83 18.52
N ARG A 109 -11.83 2.68 19.47
CA ARG A 109 -10.49 3.28 19.48
C ARG A 109 -9.36 2.26 19.32
N GLN A 110 -9.43 1.12 20.05
CA GLN A 110 -8.43 0.04 20.00
C GLN A 110 -8.45 -0.77 18.68
N SER A 111 -9.45 -0.54 17.84
CA SER A 111 -9.64 -1.20 16.53
C SER A 111 -9.45 -0.25 15.36
N ARG A 112 -9.02 0.99 15.63
CA ARG A 112 -8.71 1.99 14.60
C ARG A 112 -7.26 1.88 14.21
N PRO A 113 -6.94 1.69 12.92
CA PRO A 113 -5.55 1.81 12.47
C PRO A 113 -5.08 3.28 12.62
N ASP A 114 -3.80 3.48 12.91
CA ASP A 114 -3.19 4.81 12.98
C ASP A 114 -3.22 5.53 11.63
N GLY A 115 -3.21 4.78 10.56
CA GLY A 115 -3.37 5.23 9.19
C GLY A 115 -3.76 4.07 8.28
N VAL A 116 -4.24 4.40 7.08
CA VAL A 116 -4.66 3.42 6.07
C VAL A 116 -3.88 3.65 4.79
N LEU A 117 -3.15 2.64 4.31
CA LEU A 117 -2.61 2.68 2.94
C LEU A 117 -3.76 2.70 1.94
N LEU A 118 -3.74 3.66 1.02
CA LEU A 118 -4.73 3.75 -0.04
C LEU A 118 -4.14 3.25 -1.35
N VAL A 119 -4.90 2.46 -2.11
CA VAL A 119 -4.45 1.87 -3.37
C VAL A 119 -5.53 2.00 -4.44
N LEU A 120 -5.13 2.39 -5.64
CA LEU A 120 -5.91 2.19 -6.85
C LEU A 120 -5.53 0.86 -7.48
N ASP A 121 -6.47 -0.04 -7.59
CA ASP A 121 -6.36 -1.26 -8.40
C ASP A 121 -6.67 -0.89 -9.86
N PHE A 122 -5.60 -0.81 -10.65
CA PHE A 122 -5.61 -0.37 -12.04
C PHE A 122 -5.27 -1.54 -12.96
N GLU A 123 -6.29 -2.31 -13.31
CA GLU A 123 -6.12 -3.47 -14.15
C GLU A 123 -7.21 -3.60 -15.22
N LYS A 124 -7.08 -4.62 -16.07
CA LYS A 124 -8.08 -4.89 -17.09
C LYS A 124 -9.39 -5.37 -16.44
N ASN A 125 -10.42 -4.56 -16.55
CA ASN A 125 -11.75 -4.96 -16.13
C ASN A 125 -12.40 -5.89 -17.16
N GLY A 126 -12.72 -7.12 -16.74
CA GLY A 126 -13.41 -8.12 -17.55
C GLY A 126 -14.84 -8.44 -17.09
N HIS A 127 -15.23 -8.01 -15.88
CA HIS A 127 -16.42 -8.49 -15.18
C HIS A 127 -17.46 -7.42 -14.89
N TYR A 128 -17.02 -6.19 -14.63
CA TYR A 128 -17.91 -5.12 -14.21
C TYR A 128 -18.28 -4.19 -15.35
N PRO A 129 -19.50 -3.62 -15.34
CA PRO A 129 -19.88 -2.59 -16.29
C PRO A 129 -19.00 -1.35 -16.18
N GLY A 130 -18.92 -0.57 -17.26
CA GLY A 130 -18.10 0.63 -17.33
C GLY A 130 -16.74 0.41 -18.02
N GLY A 131 -16.35 -0.83 -18.28
CA GLY A 131 -15.10 -1.16 -18.97
C GLY A 131 -13.85 -0.91 -18.14
N THR A 132 -12.70 -1.04 -18.76
CA THR A 132 -11.38 -0.83 -18.13
C THR A 132 -11.13 0.66 -17.92
N MET A 133 -10.61 1.03 -16.75
CA MET A 133 -10.16 2.39 -16.45
C MET A 133 -9.03 2.79 -17.40
N ARG A 134 -9.13 3.98 -17.98
CA ARG A 134 -8.08 4.55 -18.85
C ARG A 134 -7.05 5.30 -18.02
N ALA A 135 -5.88 5.57 -18.60
CA ALA A 135 -4.81 6.30 -17.93
C ALA A 135 -5.20 7.73 -17.49
N ASP A 136 -5.99 8.43 -18.29
CA ASP A 136 -6.52 9.76 -17.94
C ASP A 136 -7.46 9.69 -16.72
N GLN A 137 -8.28 8.65 -16.65
CA GLN A 137 -9.17 8.41 -15.51
C GLN A 137 -8.40 7.99 -14.25
N ALA A 138 -7.37 7.14 -14.40
CA ALA A 138 -6.48 6.78 -13.29
C ALA A 138 -5.77 8.01 -12.72
N VAL A 139 -5.27 8.90 -13.60
CA VAL A 139 -4.66 10.17 -13.18
C VAL A 139 -5.66 11.04 -12.40
N ALA A 140 -6.88 11.22 -12.92
CA ALA A 140 -7.90 12.01 -12.22
C ALA A 140 -8.29 11.42 -10.85
N PHE A 141 -8.37 10.09 -10.74
CA PHE A 141 -8.58 9.40 -9.47
C PHE A 141 -7.42 9.67 -8.48
N ILE A 142 -6.17 9.52 -8.94
CA ILE A 142 -4.96 9.73 -8.12
C ILE A 142 -4.88 11.18 -7.62
N GLU A 143 -5.12 12.15 -8.51
CA GLU A 143 -5.14 13.57 -8.17
C GLU A 143 -6.23 13.87 -7.13
N ARG A 144 -7.42 13.27 -7.28
CA ARG A 144 -8.50 13.42 -6.30
C ARG A 144 -8.15 12.83 -4.94
N ILE A 145 -7.53 11.65 -4.89
CA ILE A 145 -7.03 11.09 -3.63
C ILE A 145 -6.01 12.03 -3.00
N ARG A 146 -5.03 12.52 -3.79
CA ARG A 146 -4.00 13.45 -3.31
C ARG A 146 -4.58 14.75 -2.78
N GLU A 147 -5.55 15.33 -3.48
CA GLU A 147 -6.27 16.54 -3.05
C GLU A 147 -6.94 16.35 -1.69
N ARG A 148 -7.63 15.22 -1.51
CA ARG A 148 -8.45 14.95 -0.33
C ARG A 148 -7.65 14.49 0.90
N THR A 149 -6.53 13.82 0.70
CA THR A 149 -5.78 13.17 1.78
C THR A 149 -4.41 13.77 2.04
N GLY A 150 -3.86 14.47 1.08
CA GLY A 150 -2.47 14.91 1.11
C GLY A 150 -1.48 13.83 0.68
N GLU A 151 -1.93 12.57 0.40
CA GLU A 151 -1.07 11.44 0.06
C GLU A 151 -1.34 10.92 -1.36
N TYR A 152 -0.29 10.48 -2.06
CA TYR A 152 -0.43 9.72 -3.28
C TYR A 152 -0.75 8.26 -2.93
N PRO A 153 -1.79 7.65 -3.55
CA PRO A 153 -2.10 6.25 -3.33
C PRO A 153 -1.03 5.35 -3.94
N GLY A 154 -1.04 4.06 -3.59
CA GLY A 154 -0.39 3.03 -4.37
C GLY A 154 -1.12 2.80 -5.70
N LEU A 155 -0.36 2.34 -6.68
CA LEU A 155 -0.89 1.84 -7.95
C LEU A 155 -0.64 0.34 -8.02
N TYR A 156 -1.71 -0.45 -7.92
CA TYR A 156 -1.65 -1.88 -8.20
C TYR A 156 -1.97 -2.14 -9.66
N SER A 157 -1.21 -3.03 -10.28
CA SER A 157 -1.51 -3.51 -11.64
C SER A 157 -0.77 -4.82 -11.92
N GLY A 158 -1.33 -5.65 -12.79
CA GLY A 158 -0.60 -6.73 -13.44
C GLY A 158 0.51 -6.19 -14.36
N GLU A 159 1.70 -6.77 -14.31
CA GLU A 159 2.88 -6.30 -15.08
C GLU A 159 2.57 -6.14 -16.57
N TYR A 160 1.85 -7.10 -17.15
CA TYR A 160 1.50 -7.05 -18.59
C TYR A 160 0.58 -5.88 -18.92
N HIS A 161 -0.49 -5.68 -18.14
CA HIS A 161 -1.44 -4.60 -18.35
C HIS A 161 -0.77 -3.23 -18.20
N LEU A 162 -0.02 -3.05 -17.13
CA LEU A 162 0.70 -1.79 -16.87
C LEU A 162 1.64 -1.45 -18.02
N ARG A 163 2.39 -2.42 -18.54
CA ARG A 163 3.30 -2.23 -19.67
C ARG A 163 2.53 -1.84 -20.95
N GLN A 164 1.39 -2.47 -21.21
CA GLN A 164 0.56 -2.08 -22.35
C GLN A 164 0.06 -0.63 -22.25
N VAL A 165 -0.38 -0.22 -21.06
CA VAL A 165 -0.82 1.16 -20.81
C VAL A 165 0.34 2.14 -21.01
N LEU A 166 1.48 1.90 -20.38
CA LEU A 166 2.62 2.83 -20.44
C LEU A 166 3.21 2.96 -21.85
N ASN A 167 3.16 1.92 -22.67
CA ASN A 167 3.64 1.94 -24.06
C ASN A 167 2.60 2.45 -25.05
N SER A 168 1.38 2.70 -24.61
CA SER A 168 0.33 3.19 -25.49
C SER A 168 0.62 4.62 -25.97
N PRO A 169 0.52 4.91 -27.29
CA PRO A 169 0.66 6.27 -27.81
C PRO A 169 -0.45 7.22 -27.33
N LYS A 170 -1.55 6.68 -26.82
CA LYS A 170 -2.65 7.44 -26.23
C LYS A 170 -2.34 7.98 -24.83
N VAL A 171 -1.30 7.50 -24.19
CA VAL A 171 -0.89 7.94 -22.84
C VAL A 171 0.21 8.99 -22.99
N THR A 172 -0.07 10.18 -22.49
CA THR A 172 0.85 11.31 -22.60
C THR A 172 2.04 11.19 -21.63
N PRO A 173 3.16 11.88 -21.87
CA PRO A 173 4.27 11.95 -20.91
C PRO A 173 3.84 12.46 -19.54
N ALA A 174 2.94 13.44 -19.48
CA ALA A 174 2.42 13.98 -18.22
C ALA A 174 1.62 12.94 -17.43
N GLN A 175 0.78 12.16 -18.11
CA GLN A 175 0.03 11.06 -17.47
C GLN A 175 0.98 9.98 -16.92
N ARG A 176 2.02 9.59 -17.68
CA ARG A 176 3.05 8.66 -17.18
C ARG A 176 3.75 9.21 -15.94
N ALA A 177 4.14 10.47 -15.97
CA ALA A 177 4.78 11.14 -14.85
C ALA A 177 3.86 11.20 -13.61
N MET A 178 2.55 11.39 -13.79
CA MET A 178 1.58 11.37 -12.69
C MET A 178 1.43 9.96 -12.10
N LEU A 179 1.29 8.94 -12.92
CA LEU A 179 1.20 7.55 -12.45
C LEU A 179 2.42 7.17 -11.60
N THR A 180 3.62 7.66 -11.94
CA THR A 180 4.86 7.38 -11.19
C THR A 180 4.99 8.11 -9.85
N LYS A 181 4.07 9.02 -9.52
CA LYS A 181 3.99 9.58 -8.16
C LYS A 181 3.46 8.54 -7.15
N CYS A 182 2.72 7.56 -7.64
CA CYS A 182 2.25 6.44 -6.83
C CYS A 182 3.40 5.48 -6.52
N TRP A 183 3.38 4.88 -5.32
CA TRP A 183 4.21 3.71 -5.08
C TRP A 183 3.65 2.50 -5.85
N LEU A 184 4.55 1.62 -6.32
CA LEU A 184 4.16 0.53 -7.21
C LEU A 184 3.91 -0.77 -6.44
N TRP A 185 2.71 -1.34 -6.60
CA TRP A 185 2.35 -2.70 -6.26
C TRP A 185 2.09 -3.47 -7.55
N ILE A 186 2.92 -4.44 -7.88
CA ILE A 186 2.87 -5.14 -9.16
C ILE A 186 2.55 -6.62 -8.99
N ALA A 187 1.69 -7.16 -9.82
CA ALA A 187 1.36 -8.58 -9.87
C ALA A 187 2.09 -9.28 -11.01
N ASN A 188 2.78 -10.36 -10.65
CA ASN A 188 3.33 -11.34 -11.59
C ASN A 188 3.45 -12.69 -10.87
N TYR A 189 2.79 -13.72 -11.36
CA TYR A 189 2.68 -15.02 -10.70
C TYR A 189 3.71 -16.05 -11.20
N HIS A 190 4.57 -15.64 -12.15
CA HIS A 190 5.52 -16.53 -12.83
C HIS A 190 6.97 -16.26 -12.42
N TYR A 191 7.33 -14.99 -12.20
CA TYR A 191 8.68 -14.56 -11.84
C TYR A 191 8.67 -13.21 -11.12
N GLU A 192 9.76 -12.90 -10.44
CA GLU A 192 9.96 -11.59 -9.83
C GLU A 192 10.05 -10.49 -10.91
N PRO A 193 9.23 -9.42 -10.83
CA PRO A 193 9.27 -8.33 -11.80
C PRO A 193 10.63 -7.62 -11.78
N ARG A 194 11.30 -7.60 -12.94
CA ARG A 194 12.64 -7.00 -13.08
C ARG A 194 12.62 -5.63 -13.77
N ASN A 195 11.67 -5.43 -14.68
CA ASN A 195 11.54 -4.17 -15.41
C ASN A 195 10.29 -3.43 -14.97
N THR A 196 10.46 -2.50 -14.06
CA THR A 196 9.39 -1.67 -13.50
C THR A 196 9.40 -0.24 -14.04
N ALA A 197 10.23 0.03 -15.04
CA ALA A 197 10.28 1.38 -15.62
C ALA A 197 8.87 1.90 -15.98
N PRO A 198 8.57 3.18 -15.69
CA PRO A 198 9.46 4.25 -15.23
C PRO A 198 9.70 4.32 -13.71
N TRP A 199 9.13 3.43 -12.88
CA TRP A 199 9.52 3.33 -11.47
C TRP A 199 10.92 2.73 -11.35
N SER A 200 11.70 3.18 -10.39
CA SER A 200 13.02 2.62 -10.08
C SER A 200 12.95 1.18 -9.56
N HIS A 201 11.85 0.85 -8.89
CA HIS A 201 11.58 -0.46 -8.31
C HIS A 201 10.08 -0.60 -7.97
N TRP A 202 9.66 -1.83 -7.72
CA TRP A 202 8.39 -2.12 -7.07
C TRP A 202 8.54 -2.03 -5.54
N HIS A 203 7.48 -1.65 -4.85
CA HIS A 203 7.40 -1.64 -3.37
C HIS A 203 6.78 -2.94 -2.85
N LEU A 204 5.68 -3.36 -3.48
CA LEU A 204 5.03 -4.65 -3.23
C LEU A 204 4.98 -5.46 -4.52
N TRP A 205 5.22 -6.75 -4.39
CA TRP A 205 5.04 -7.72 -5.45
C TRP A 205 4.03 -8.77 -5.02
N GLN A 206 2.87 -8.80 -5.69
CA GLN A 206 1.92 -9.90 -5.56
C GLN A 206 2.42 -11.06 -6.41
N TYR A 207 2.95 -12.06 -5.73
CA TYR A 207 3.53 -13.23 -6.38
C TYR A 207 2.54 -14.37 -6.52
N CYS A 208 1.38 -14.28 -5.87
CA CYS A 208 0.33 -15.28 -5.83
C CYS A 208 -1.03 -14.62 -5.70
N GLY A 209 -1.97 -14.99 -6.55
CA GLY A 209 -3.34 -14.49 -6.54
C GLY A 209 -4.24 -15.35 -7.42
N ASP A 210 -5.56 -15.27 -7.24
CA ASP A 210 -6.57 -16.05 -7.99
C ASP A 210 -6.30 -17.56 -8.02
N GLY A 211 -5.62 -18.09 -7.02
CA GLY A 211 -5.17 -19.48 -7.00
C GLY A 211 -4.03 -19.80 -7.97
N LYS A 212 -3.49 -18.81 -8.67
CA LYS A 212 -2.34 -18.93 -9.58
C LYS A 212 -1.06 -18.63 -8.84
N CYS A 213 -0.04 -19.45 -9.05
CA CYS A 213 1.30 -19.23 -8.55
C CYS A 213 2.20 -20.32 -9.14
N ASP A 214 3.04 -19.99 -10.09
CA ASP A 214 3.97 -20.91 -10.75
C ASP A 214 5.32 -21.00 -10.04
N LEU A 215 5.48 -20.23 -8.96
CA LEU A 215 6.74 -20.17 -8.20
C LEU A 215 6.90 -21.36 -7.26
N PRO A 216 8.15 -21.74 -6.90
CA PRO A 216 8.41 -22.85 -5.97
C PRO A 216 7.77 -22.65 -4.60
N ARG A 217 6.87 -23.53 -4.19
CA ARG A 217 6.05 -23.43 -2.96
C ARG A 217 6.84 -23.31 -1.67
N ALA A 218 8.03 -23.90 -1.62
CA ALA A 218 8.88 -23.82 -0.43
C ALA A 218 9.35 -22.39 -0.13
N ALA A 219 9.58 -21.58 -1.19
CA ALA A 219 9.98 -20.19 -1.06
C ALA A 219 8.78 -19.22 -1.16
N TYR A 220 7.72 -19.63 -1.84
CA TYR A 220 6.53 -18.81 -2.15
C TYR A 220 5.26 -19.54 -1.70
N PRO A 221 4.95 -19.57 -0.39
CA PRO A 221 3.75 -20.21 0.13
C PRO A 221 2.48 -19.48 -0.35
N ILE A 222 1.41 -20.24 -0.63
CA ILE A 222 0.11 -19.72 -1.09
C ILE A 222 -0.98 -19.78 -0.03
N SER A 223 -0.61 -20.19 1.18
CA SER A 223 -1.53 -20.25 2.32
C SER A 223 -0.99 -19.40 3.46
N VAL A 224 -1.87 -18.94 4.31
CA VAL A 224 -1.54 -18.29 5.56
C VAL A 224 -2.67 -18.57 6.57
N ALA A 225 -2.31 -19.00 7.78
CA ALA A 225 -3.29 -19.36 8.81
C ALA A 225 -4.36 -20.32 8.24
N ASN A 226 -5.63 -19.99 8.36
CA ASN A 226 -6.73 -20.79 7.84
C ASN A 226 -7.13 -20.47 6.37
N VAL A 227 -6.38 -19.59 5.70
CA VAL A 227 -6.62 -19.21 4.30
C VAL A 227 -5.75 -20.06 3.38
N ARG A 228 -6.35 -20.94 2.58
CA ARG A 228 -5.61 -21.89 1.74
C ARG A 228 -5.06 -21.32 0.44
N LYS A 229 -5.73 -20.34 -0.14
CA LYS A 229 -5.36 -19.68 -1.40
C LYS A 229 -5.32 -18.17 -1.15
N ALA A 230 -4.40 -17.75 -0.29
CA ALA A 230 -4.23 -16.35 0.04
C ALA A 230 -3.50 -15.62 -1.10
N GLU A 231 -3.93 -14.43 -1.38
CA GLU A 231 -3.20 -13.50 -2.22
C GLU A 231 -2.05 -12.91 -1.43
N ARG A 232 -0.82 -13.27 -1.80
CA ARG A 232 0.37 -13.01 -1.00
C ARG A 232 1.34 -12.09 -1.70
N ASN A 233 1.96 -11.23 -0.89
CA ASN A 233 2.82 -10.16 -1.37
C ASN A 233 4.12 -10.11 -0.60
N ILE A 234 5.19 -9.79 -1.31
CA ILE A 234 6.51 -9.50 -0.75
C ILE A 234 6.73 -7.99 -0.82
N PHE A 235 7.17 -7.40 0.29
CA PHE A 235 7.68 -6.04 0.30
C PHE A 235 9.18 -6.04 -0.04
N ARG A 236 9.63 -5.07 -0.86
CA ARG A 236 11.03 -4.93 -1.23
C ARG A 236 11.83 -4.26 -0.10
N GLY A 237 12.16 -5.01 0.91
CA GLY A 237 12.93 -4.51 2.04
C GLY A 237 12.79 -5.38 3.28
N SER A 238 13.35 -4.91 4.38
CA SER A 238 13.21 -5.55 5.68
C SER A 238 11.80 -5.34 6.25
N ARG A 239 11.49 -6.07 7.32
CA ARG A 239 10.25 -5.88 8.08
C ARG A 239 10.13 -4.47 8.63
N SER A 240 11.19 -3.92 9.21
CA SER A 240 11.19 -2.55 9.72
C SER A 240 10.97 -1.53 8.61
N ALA A 241 11.61 -1.71 7.45
CA ALA A 241 11.38 -0.85 6.30
C ALA A 241 9.93 -0.92 5.78
N LEU A 242 9.26 -2.07 5.88
CA LEU A 242 7.83 -2.20 5.57
C LEU A 242 6.97 -1.42 6.57
N GLU A 243 7.28 -1.53 7.87
CA GLU A 243 6.55 -0.82 8.94
C GLU A 243 6.72 0.70 8.78
N ASP A 244 7.93 1.19 8.49
CA ASP A 244 8.21 2.60 8.21
C ASP A 244 7.50 3.09 6.95
N PHE A 245 7.61 2.33 5.84
CA PHE A 245 6.89 2.61 4.60
C PHE A 245 5.38 2.74 4.82
N TRP A 246 4.80 1.82 5.59
CA TRP A 246 3.36 1.85 5.88
C TRP A 246 2.97 3.10 6.65
N LYS A 247 3.74 3.45 7.69
CA LYS A 247 3.54 4.66 8.48
C LYS A 247 3.65 5.94 7.65
N GLU A 248 4.66 6.01 6.77
CA GLU A 248 4.93 7.20 5.94
C GLU A 248 3.92 7.40 4.83
N ARG A 249 3.38 6.30 4.28
CA ARG A 249 2.51 6.33 3.09
C ARG A 249 1.03 6.17 3.40
N SER A 250 0.67 5.94 4.65
CA SER A 250 -0.72 5.82 5.06
C SER A 250 -1.39 7.18 5.22
N TRP A 251 -2.65 7.24 4.80
CA TRP A 251 -3.51 8.37 5.14
C TRP A 251 -3.82 8.34 6.65
N PRO A 252 -3.39 9.36 7.42
CA PRO A 252 -3.63 9.42 8.86
C PRO A 252 -5.04 9.96 9.14
N ILE A 253 -6.08 9.15 8.95
CA ILE A 253 -7.48 9.52 9.19
C ILE A 253 -7.62 10.03 10.63
N GLY A 254 -8.16 11.24 10.83
CA GLY A 254 -8.20 11.90 12.14
C GLY A 254 -6.92 12.66 12.52
N GLY A 255 -5.79 12.38 11.85
CA GLY A 255 -4.58 13.20 11.95
C GLY A 255 -4.74 14.54 11.26
N GLU A 256 -5.54 14.61 10.20
CA GLU A 256 -5.86 15.87 9.50
C GLU A 256 -6.50 16.93 10.42
N LYS A 257 -7.39 16.50 11.31
CA LYS A 257 -8.00 17.42 12.27
C LYS A 257 -6.94 18.02 13.19
N ARG A 258 -6.03 17.18 13.72
CA ARG A 258 -4.90 17.62 14.56
C ARG A 258 -3.92 18.50 13.79
N ARG A 259 -3.65 18.17 12.51
CA ARG A 259 -2.77 18.98 11.67
C ARG A 259 -3.39 20.34 11.37
N ARG A 260 -4.66 20.40 10.97
CA ARG A 260 -5.39 21.67 10.75
C ARG A 260 -5.51 22.51 12.04
N GLU A 261 -5.79 21.88 13.17
CA GLU A 261 -5.80 22.55 14.47
C GLU A 261 -4.42 23.09 14.85
N SER A 262 -3.34 22.36 14.58
CA SER A 262 -1.97 22.81 14.81
C SER A 262 -1.55 23.92 13.84
N GLU A 263 -1.93 23.83 12.56
CA GLU A 263 -1.66 24.87 11.55
C GLU A 263 -2.46 26.15 11.87
N GLN A 264 -3.73 26.02 12.30
CA GLN A 264 -4.54 27.16 12.74
C GLN A 264 -4.00 27.81 14.00
N LYS A 265 -3.56 27.00 14.96
CA LYS A 265 -2.91 27.51 16.19
C LYS A 265 -1.61 28.24 15.88
N LEU A 266 -0.74 27.66 15.05
CA LEU A 266 0.51 28.28 14.62
C LEU A 266 0.25 29.59 13.87
N ALA A 267 -0.75 29.63 12.97
CA ALA A 267 -1.13 30.83 12.26
C ALA A 267 -1.74 31.91 13.20
N ALA A 268 -2.45 31.51 14.24
CA ALA A 268 -2.96 32.40 15.28
C ALA A 268 -1.83 32.96 16.15
N ASP A 269 -0.88 32.09 16.55
CA ASP A 269 0.30 32.49 17.35
C ASP A 269 1.21 33.45 16.58
N LEU A 270 1.40 33.22 15.26
CA LEU A 270 2.14 34.13 14.37
C LEU A 270 1.42 35.49 14.18
N LYS A 271 0.09 35.52 14.14
CA LYS A 271 -0.68 36.77 14.10
C LYS A 271 -0.67 37.49 15.44
N ALA A 272 -0.64 36.77 16.55
CA ALA A 272 -0.57 37.37 17.90
C ALA A 272 0.82 37.92 18.23
N SER A 273 1.89 37.38 17.63
CA SER A 273 3.26 37.85 17.73
C SER A 273 3.63 38.93 16.69
N GLY A 274 2.62 39.61 16.10
CA GLY A 274 2.80 40.68 15.13
C GLY A 274 3.74 41.82 15.56
N PRO A 275 4.14 42.78 14.71
CA PRO A 275 5.46 43.42 14.60
C PRO A 275 5.80 44.29 15.77
N ALA A 276 6.26 43.70 16.87
CA ALA A 276 6.90 44.42 18.00
C ALA A 276 8.42 44.51 17.89
N ALA A 277 9.05 44.03 16.80
CA ALA A 277 10.48 43.94 16.66
C ALA A 277 11.13 45.01 15.75
N GLU A 278 10.36 45.88 15.10
CA GLU A 278 10.95 46.94 14.24
C GLU A 278 11.12 48.32 14.91
N SER A 279 10.58 48.53 16.12
CA SER A 279 10.75 49.82 16.81
C SER A 279 12.00 49.95 17.67
N ALA A 280 12.73 48.85 17.91
CA ALA A 280 13.92 48.88 18.81
C ALA A 280 15.26 49.21 18.12
N VAL A 281 15.31 49.32 16.81
CA VAL A 281 16.56 49.60 16.05
C VAL A 281 16.69 51.08 15.66
N SER A 282 15.63 51.88 15.80
CA SER A 282 15.63 53.31 15.43
C SER A 282 16.08 54.26 16.53
N GLU A 283 16.20 53.84 17.80
CA GLU A 283 16.61 54.72 18.91
C GLU A 283 18.08 54.62 19.34
N ALA A 284 18.86 53.72 18.69
CA ALA A 284 20.31 53.60 19.00
C ALA A 284 21.23 54.34 18.01
N SER A 285 20.67 55.21 17.15
CA SER A 285 21.46 56.05 16.21
C SER A 285 21.03 57.50 16.25
N ARG A 286 21.01 58.10 17.43
CA ARG A 286 21.05 59.56 17.60
C ARG A 286 22.00 59.95 18.75
#